data_ad7e677a64e996a1ea97db6c2a7e18b0
#
_entry.id   ad7e677a64e996a1ea97db6c2a7e18b0
#
_cell.length_a   1.000
_cell.length_b   1.000
_cell.length_c   1.000
_cell.angle_alpha   90.00
_cell.angle_beta   90.00
_cell.angle_gamma   90.00
#
_symmetry.space_group_name_H-M   'P 1'
#
loop_
_entity.id
_entity.type
_entity.pdbx_description
1 polymer ?
#
loop_
_entity_poly.entity_id
_entity_poly.type
_entity_poly.pdbx_seq_one_letter_code
_entity_poly.pdbx_strand_id
1 'polypeptide(L)'
;MFVVNNYATAVILCIVTMLCWGSWGNTQKLAGRTWRYELFYWDYVIGMFLFALILSLTMGSFGSEGRPFLQDLGQASGANIASALLGGVIFNASNILLSASTALAGMAVAFPLGVGLALVLGVIIN
;
A
#
# COMPACT_ATOMS: atom_id res chain seq x y z
N MET A 1 -2.07 -15.77 14.18
CA MET A 1 -2.20 -14.53 13.42
C MET A 1 -2.75 -13.45 14.35
N PHE A 2 -2.31 -12.22 14.22
CA PHE A 2 -2.90 -11.08 14.96
C PHE A 2 -4.27 -10.74 14.36
N VAL A 3 -5.33 -10.80 15.18
CA VAL A 3 -6.70 -10.49 14.75
C VAL A 3 -7.23 -9.30 15.55
N VAL A 4 -7.81 -8.34 14.87
CA VAL A 4 -8.37 -7.14 15.49
C VAL A 4 -9.82 -7.42 15.89
N ASN A 5 -10.03 -7.77 17.15
CA ASN A 5 -11.37 -8.10 17.68
C ASN A 5 -12.06 -6.91 18.35
N ASN A 6 -11.37 -5.76 18.47
CA ASN A 6 -11.89 -4.57 19.14
C ASN A 6 -12.09 -3.44 18.13
N TYR A 7 -13.31 -2.88 18.10
CA TYR A 7 -13.67 -1.76 17.23
C TYR A 7 -12.75 -0.52 17.44
N ALA A 8 -12.44 -0.18 18.67
CA ALA A 8 -11.55 0.96 18.97
C ALA A 8 -10.15 0.75 18.37
N THR A 9 -9.60 -0.46 18.48
CA THR A 9 -8.31 -0.81 17.88
C THR A 9 -8.38 -0.72 16.34
N ALA A 10 -9.45 -1.17 15.72
CA ALA A 10 -9.65 -1.05 14.27
C ALA A 10 -9.66 0.42 13.84
N VAL A 11 -10.38 1.28 14.55
CA VAL A 11 -10.41 2.73 14.27
C VAL A 11 -9.04 3.37 14.40
N ILE A 12 -8.30 3.06 15.47
CA ILE A 12 -6.93 3.57 15.67
C ILE A 12 -6.02 3.14 14.51
N LEU A 13 -6.08 1.88 14.10
CA LEU A 13 -5.28 1.37 12.98
C LEU A 13 -5.66 2.05 11.66
N CYS A 14 -6.94 2.30 11.42
CA CYS A 14 -7.41 3.07 10.26
C CYS A 14 -6.83 4.50 10.27
N ILE A 15 -6.86 5.19 11.42
CA ILE A 15 -6.28 6.54 11.55
C ILE A 15 -4.76 6.50 11.26
N VAL A 16 -4.04 5.54 11.84
CA VAL A 16 -2.60 5.37 11.57
C VAL A 16 -2.34 5.14 10.08
N THR A 17 -3.13 4.27 9.44
CA THR A 17 -3.03 3.99 8.00
C THR A 17 -3.29 5.26 7.17
N MET A 18 -4.30 6.04 7.51
CA MET A 18 -4.61 7.31 6.85
C MET A 18 -3.45 8.30 6.97
N LEU A 19 -2.84 8.43 8.16
CA LEU A 19 -1.70 9.31 8.38
C LEU A 19 -0.47 8.84 7.59
N CYS A 20 -0.17 7.55 7.59
CA CYS A 20 0.94 6.98 6.83
C CYS A 20 0.72 7.16 5.32
N TRP A 21 -0.48 6.85 4.83
CA TRP A 21 -0.81 6.95 3.42
C TRP A 21 -0.88 8.39 2.92
N GLY A 22 -1.41 9.30 3.72
CA GLY A 22 -1.44 10.72 3.38
C GLY A 22 -0.09 11.42 3.42
N SER A 23 0.88 10.89 4.19
CA SER A 23 2.19 11.53 4.38
C SER A 23 3.25 11.10 3.37
N TRP A 24 3.10 9.97 2.66
CA TRP A 24 4.13 9.50 1.72
C TRP A 24 4.43 10.48 0.58
N GLY A 25 3.41 11.16 0.07
CA GLY A 25 3.59 12.20 -0.96
C GLY A 25 4.42 13.40 -0.46
N ASN A 26 4.30 13.76 0.82
CA ASN A 26 5.14 14.77 1.43
C ASN A 26 6.61 14.32 1.50
N THR A 27 6.83 13.04 1.79
CA THR A 27 8.17 12.44 1.82
C THR A 27 8.81 12.49 0.43
N GLN A 28 8.06 12.15 -0.62
CA GLN A 28 8.50 12.30 -2.01
C GLN A 28 8.87 13.75 -2.35
N LYS A 29 8.05 14.71 -1.91
CA LYS A 29 8.32 16.14 -2.14
C LYS A 29 9.59 16.62 -1.44
N LEU A 30 9.86 16.13 -0.24
CA LEU A 30 11.08 16.44 0.49
C LEU A 30 12.32 15.83 -0.19
N ALA A 31 12.22 14.58 -0.60
CA ALA A 31 13.28 13.86 -1.32
C ALA A 31 13.55 14.47 -2.71
N GLY A 32 12.53 14.96 -3.40
CA GLY A 32 12.61 15.49 -4.77
C GLY A 32 13.52 16.72 -4.94
N ARG A 33 14.02 17.31 -3.86
CA ARG A 33 15.03 18.37 -3.91
C ARG A 33 16.43 17.84 -4.24
N THR A 34 16.72 16.59 -3.89
CA THR A 34 18.05 15.97 -4.00
C THR A 34 18.00 14.63 -4.73
N TRP A 35 16.82 14.05 -4.89
CA TRP A 35 16.60 12.71 -5.41
C TRP A 35 15.54 12.71 -6.51
N ARG A 36 15.82 12.05 -7.63
CA ARG A 36 14.85 11.88 -8.71
C ARG A 36 13.70 10.98 -8.22
N TYR A 37 12.46 11.28 -8.69
CA TYR A 37 11.28 10.56 -8.23
C TYR A 37 11.32 9.05 -8.55
N GLU A 38 12.00 8.66 -9.63
CA GLU A 38 12.16 7.24 -10.01
C GLU A 38 12.99 6.47 -8.98
N LEU A 39 14.08 7.08 -8.47
CA LEU A 39 14.93 6.48 -7.45
C LEU A 39 14.21 6.42 -6.11
N PHE A 40 13.53 7.51 -5.73
CA PHE A 40 12.69 7.53 -4.53
C PHE A 40 11.63 6.43 -4.58
N TYR A 41 11.02 6.21 -5.75
CA TYR A 41 9.99 5.20 -5.91
C TYR A 41 10.54 3.78 -5.75
N TRP A 42 11.74 3.51 -6.24
CA TRP A 42 12.40 2.22 -6.01
C TRP A 42 12.66 1.95 -4.53
N ASP A 43 13.20 2.92 -3.80
CA ASP A 43 13.45 2.79 -2.36
C ASP A 43 12.14 2.59 -1.59
N TYR A 44 11.10 3.32 -1.98
CA TYR A 44 9.75 3.16 -1.42
C TYR A 44 9.20 1.75 -1.61
N VAL A 45 9.29 1.19 -2.82
CA VAL A 45 8.79 -0.16 -3.13
C VAL A 45 9.56 -1.22 -2.38
N ILE A 46 10.89 -1.10 -2.32
CA ILE A 46 11.74 -2.02 -1.54
C ILE A 46 11.38 -1.96 -0.06
N GLY A 47 11.25 -0.77 0.50
CA GLY A 47 10.87 -0.57 1.90
C GLY A 47 9.49 -1.17 2.20
N MET A 48 8.50 -0.95 1.34
CA MET A 48 7.16 -1.50 1.46
C MET A 48 7.17 -3.04 1.40
N PHE A 49 7.93 -3.63 0.48
CA PHE A 49 8.07 -5.07 0.36
C PHE A 49 8.69 -5.69 1.61
N LEU A 50 9.80 -5.12 2.10
CA LEU A 50 10.47 -5.60 3.31
C LEU A 50 9.56 -5.47 4.54
N PHE A 51 8.86 -4.36 4.68
CA PHE A 51 7.91 -4.14 5.77
C PHE A 51 6.75 -5.14 5.72
N ALA A 52 6.16 -5.37 4.55
CA ALA A 52 5.10 -6.36 4.36
C ALA A 52 5.58 -7.78 4.68
N LEU A 53 6.83 -8.12 4.30
CA LEU A 53 7.43 -9.41 4.61
C LEU A 53 7.63 -9.59 6.12
N ILE A 54 8.16 -8.58 6.80
CA ILE A 54 8.34 -8.60 8.26
C ILE A 54 6.99 -8.75 8.96
N LEU A 55 5.96 -8.00 8.55
CA LEU A 55 4.63 -8.11 9.15
C LEU A 55 3.99 -9.47 8.92
N SER A 56 4.10 -10.05 7.73
CA SER A 56 3.55 -11.38 7.45
C SER A 56 4.24 -12.48 8.24
N LEU A 57 5.56 -12.39 8.41
CA LEU A 57 6.32 -13.37 9.20
C LEU A 57 6.18 -13.18 10.72
N THR A 58 5.85 -11.98 11.18
CA THR A 58 5.65 -11.69 12.61
C THR A 58 4.16 -11.71 12.98
N MET A 59 3.45 -10.62 12.73
CA MET A 59 2.04 -10.47 13.11
C MET A 59 1.12 -11.42 12.35
N GLY A 60 1.44 -11.77 11.11
CA GLY A 60 0.72 -12.75 10.30
C GLY A 60 0.97 -14.20 10.73
N SER A 61 2.05 -14.49 11.45
CA SER A 61 2.44 -15.85 11.81
C SER A 61 2.32 -16.15 13.31
N PHE A 62 2.52 -15.15 14.17
CA PHE A 62 2.42 -15.31 15.63
C PHE A 62 1.05 -14.85 16.13
N GLY A 63 0.41 -15.68 16.93
CA GLY A 63 -0.89 -15.41 17.55
C GLY A 63 -1.68 -16.68 17.78
N SER A 64 -2.74 -16.57 18.59
CA SER A 64 -3.60 -17.70 19.00
C SER A 64 -4.73 -17.99 18.01
N GLU A 65 -5.02 -17.07 17.09
CA GLU A 65 -6.16 -17.18 16.19
C GLU A 65 -5.73 -17.23 14.72
N GLY A 66 -6.48 -17.99 13.93
CA GLY A 66 -6.26 -18.13 12.50
C GLY A 66 -5.04 -18.98 12.13
N ARG A 67 -4.77 -19.10 10.83
CA ARG A 67 -3.64 -19.87 10.30
C ARG A 67 -2.40 -19.00 10.18
N PRO A 68 -1.19 -19.53 10.44
CA PRO A 68 0.06 -18.83 10.17
C PRO A 68 0.22 -18.53 8.67
N PHE A 69 0.88 -17.42 8.35
CA PHE A 69 1.06 -16.93 6.98
C PHE A 69 1.61 -18.00 6.01
N LEU A 70 2.67 -18.72 6.41
CA LEU A 70 3.29 -19.75 5.54
C LEU A 70 2.35 -20.93 5.27
N GLN A 71 1.55 -21.32 6.26
CA GLN A 71 0.58 -22.41 6.10
C GLN A 71 -0.59 -21.99 5.20
N ASP A 72 -1.05 -20.76 5.33
CA ASP A 72 -2.10 -20.20 4.47
C ASP A 72 -1.62 -20.03 3.04
N LEU A 73 -0.42 -19.53 2.84
CA LEU A 73 0.23 -19.40 1.53
C LEU A 73 0.39 -20.77 0.83
N GLY A 74 0.74 -21.82 1.59
CA GLY A 74 0.87 -23.18 1.04
C GLY A 74 -0.45 -23.82 0.59
N GLN A 75 -1.59 -23.33 1.07
CA GLN A 75 -2.93 -23.77 0.67
C GLN A 75 -3.56 -22.90 -0.42
N ALA A 76 -2.98 -21.73 -0.69
CA ALA A 76 -3.52 -20.82 -1.69
C ALA A 76 -3.45 -21.46 -3.09
N SER A 77 -4.56 -21.40 -3.84
CA SER A 77 -4.55 -21.88 -5.23
C SER A 77 -3.66 -20.99 -6.09
N GLY A 78 -3.01 -21.59 -7.09
CA GLY A 78 -2.18 -20.83 -8.04
C GLY A 78 -2.93 -19.69 -8.73
N ALA A 79 -4.23 -19.86 -8.98
CA ALA A 79 -5.09 -18.82 -9.55
C ALA A 79 -5.23 -17.61 -8.62
N ASN A 80 -5.39 -17.84 -7.32
CA ASN A 80 -5.50 -16.77 -6.33
C ASN A 80 -4.17 -15.99 -6.20
N ILE A 81 -3.05 -16.71 -6.20
CA ILE A 81 -1.71 -16.10 -6.18
C ILE A 81 -1.49 -15.27 -7.43
N ALA A 82 -1.83 -15.80 -8.62
CA ALA A 82 -1.71 -15.08 -9.89
C ALA A 82 -2.59 -13.81 -9.91
N SER A 83 -3.82 -13.89 -9.41
CA SER A 83 -4.72 -12.74 -9.30
C SER A 83 -4.16 -11.67 -8.36
N ALA A 84 -3.61 -12.08 -7.22
CA ALA A 84 -2.97 -11.15 -6.27
C ALA A 84 -1.75 -10.46 -6.89
N LEU A 85 -0.90 -11.20 -7.61
CA LEU A 85 0.24 -10.66 -8.32
C LEU A 85 -0.19 -9.67 -9.42
N LEU A 86 -1.19 -10.02 -10.21
CA LEU A 86 -1.73 -9.14 -11.24
C LEU A 86 -2.28 -7.83 -10.63
N GLY A 87 -3.05 -7.95 -9.54
CA GLY A 87 -3.53 -6.79 -8.78
C GLY A 87 -2.38 -5.91 -8.29
N GLY A 88 -1.30 -6.52 -7.78
CA GLY A 88 -0.09 -5.81 -7.37
C GLY A 88 0.61 -5.08 -8.51
N VAL A 89 0.70 -5.69 -9.70
CA VAL A 89 1.28 -5.07 -10.90
C VAL A 89 0.46 -3.83 -11.32
N ILE A 90 -0.86 -3.95 -11.40
CA ILE A 90 -1.75 -2.85 -11.77
C ILE A 90 -1.67 -1.71 -10.75
N PHE A 91 -1.71 -2.05 -9.45
CA PHE A 91 -1.59 -1.09 -8.37
C PHE A 91 -0.24 -0.35 -8.42
N ASN A 92 0.85 -1.07 -8.65
CA ASN A 92 2.18 -0.47 -8.74
C ASN A 92 2.33 0.44 -9.96
N ALA A 93 1.77 0.04 -11.11
CA ALA A 93 1.73 0.89 -12.30
C ALA A 93 0.98 2.21 -12.04
N SER A 94 -0.17 2.16 -11.37
CA SER A 94 -0.92 3.38 -11.02
C SER A 94 -0.16 4.27 -10.03
N ASN A 95 0.53 3.69 -9.06
CA ASN A 95 1.32 4.45 -8.08
C ASN A 95 2.54 5.14 -8.70
N ILE A 96 3.25 4.50 -9.63
CA ILE A 96 4.38 5.15 -10.31
C ILE A 96 3.91 6.32 -11.19
N LEU A 97 2.73 6.18 -11.82
CA LEU A 97 2.11 7.27 -12.57
C LEU A 97 1.70 8.44 -11.64
N LEU A 98 1.16 8.13 -10.46
CA LEU A 98 0.82 9.14 -9.46
C LEU A 98 2.08 9.84 -8.93
N SER A 99 3.16 9.09 -8.70
CA SER A 99 4.46 9.64 -8.30
C SER A 99 5.03 10.57 -9.38
N ALA A 100 4.98 10.17 -10.64
CA ALA A 100 5.39 10.99 -11.78
C ALA A 100 4.52 12.26 -11.90
N SER A 101 3.21 12.13 -11.78
CA SER A 101 2.27 13.26 -11.80
C SER A 101 2.57 14.27 -10.70
N THR A 102 2.91 13.77 -9.51
CA THR A 102 3.29 14.60 -8.36
C THR A 102 4.59 15.36 -8.61
N ALA A 103 5.56 14.74 -9.28
CA ALA A 103 6.82 15.37 -9.65
C ALA A 103 6.62 16.46 -10.70
N LEU A 104 5.69 16.27 -11.65
CA LEU A 104 5.45 17.19 -12.77
C LEU A 104 4.48 18.32 -12.43
N ALA A 105 3.32 17.99 -11.86
CA ALA A 105 2.21 18.92 -11.62
C ALA A 105 2.06 19.35 -10.15
N GLY A 106 2.81 18.72 -9.26
CA GLY A 106 2.71 18.94 -7.82
C GLY A 106 1.54 18.19 -7.16
N MET A 107 1.62 18.01 -5.85
CA MET A 107 0.64 17.26 -5.06
C MET A 107 -0.78 17.87 -5.10
N ALA A 108 -0.87 19.20 -5.13
CA ALA A 108 -2.16 19.90 -5.12
C ALA A 108 -3.04 19.58 -6.33
N VAL A 109 -2.43 19.19 -7.45
CA VAL A 109 -3.13 18.79 -8.67
C VAL A 109 -3.21 17.27 -8.80
N ALA A 110 -2.09 16.58 -8.59
CA ALA A 110 -1.99 15.14 -8.83
C ALA A 110 -2.90 14.32 -7.89
N PHE A 111 -2.98 14.65 -6.61
CA PHE A 111 -3.77 13.90 -5.65
C PHE A 111 -5.29 14.06 -5.84
N PRO A 112 -5.85 15.28 -5.94
CA PRO A 112 -7.28 15.43 -6.18
C PRO A 112 -7.75 14.77 -7.47
N LEU A 113 -6.97 14.87 -8.55
CA LEU A 113 -7.32 14.25 -9.82
C LEU A 113 -7.13 12.71 -9.78
N GLY A 114 -5.95 12.23 -9.39
CA GLY A 114 -5.65 10.79 -9.41
C GLY A 114 -6.44 10.01 -8.37
N VAL A 115 -6.35 10.41 -7.10
CA VAL A 115 -7.02 9.70 -5.99
C VAL A 115 -8.51 10.01 -5.97
N GLY A 116 -8.91 11.26 -6.27
CA GLY A 116 -10.31 11.66 -6.32
C GLY A 116 -11.09 10.92 -7.41
N LEU A 117 -10.55 10.82 -8.63
CA LEU A 117 -11.17 10.05 -9.70
C LEU A 117 -11.23 8.54 -9.36
N ALA A 118 -10.16 8.00 -8.77
CA ALA A 118 -10.14 6.62 -8.34
C ALA A 118 -11.24 6.32 -7.29
N LEU A 119 -11.46 7.23 -6.35
CA LEU A 119 -12.52 7.12 -5.36
C LEU A 119 -13.91 7.13 -6.00
N VAL A 120 -14.17 8.11 -6.88
CA VAL A 120 -15.46 8.24 -7.59
C VAL A 120 -15.74 7.00 -8.44
N LEU A 121 -14.77 6.56 -9.23
CA LEU A 121 -14.92 5.35 -10.04
C LEU A 121 -15.10 4.10 -9.17
N GLY A 122 -14.37 3.99 -8.06
CA GLY A 122 -14.52 2.89 -7.12
C GLY A 122 -15.92 2.80 -6.52
N VAL A 123 -16.53 3.93 -6.19
CA VAL A 123 -17.91 3.98 -5.68
C VAL A 123 -18.96 3.64 -6.76
N ILE A 124 -18.71 4.04 -8.03
CA ILE A 124 -19.65 3.77 -9.12
C ILE A 124 -19.61 2.30 -9.55
N ILE A 125 -18.43 1.67 -9.51
CA ILE A 125 -18.24 0.28 -9.98
C ILE A 125 -18.64 -0.74 -8.90
N ASN A 126 -18.57 -0.38 -7.62
CA ASN A 126 -18.79 -1.28 -6.50
C ASN A 126 -20.20 -1.13 -5.92
#